data_f79eba505b19ae73c7a15319998ed95f
#
_entry.id   f79eba505b19ae73c7a15319998ed95f
#
_cell.length_a   1.000
_cell.length_b   1.000
_cell.length_c   1.000
_cell.angle_alpha   90.00
_cell.angle_beta   90.00
_cell.angle_gamma   90.00
#
_symmetry.space_group_name_H-M   'P 1'
#
loop_
_entity.id
_entity.type
_entity.pdbx_description
1 polymer ?
#
loop_
_entity_poly.entity_id
_entity_poly.type
_entity_poly.pdbx_seq_one_letter_code
_entity_poly.pdbx_strand_id
1 'polypeptide(L)'
;MGPSIWGMSVSTVSGMTTFVGGASGDWRVLSISPVKGEGLALVPHLAILDETAIVPATDSVTGASGVRWLLRGVRSYLRYVERAEKTRLDEASPPLGRPEATRAALIPIRKSAAWWDLPQDERRAIFETRSHHIADSMKYMPAVARRLYHARDLGEPFDFLTWFEYAPKDADLFEDLVRMLRSTDEWTFVEREVDIRLERAEGGPFAPTS
;
A
#
# COMPACT_ATOMS: atom_id res chain seq x y z
N MET A 1 -38.13 -24.77 -24.05
CA MET A 1 -37.62 -23.40 -23.84
C MET A 1 -37.15 -23.32 -22.40
N GLY A 2 -35.85 -23.43 -22.14
CA GLY A 2 -35.24 -23.32 -20.83
C GLY A 2 -34.76 -21.88 -20.59
N PRO A 3 -34.74 -21.39 -19.34
CA PRO A 3 -34.34 -20.02 -19.06
C PRO A 3 -32.83 -19.87 -19.18
N SER A 4 -32.43 -18.84 -19.93
CA SER A 4 -31.05 -18.38 -20.10
C SER A 4 -30.54 -17.84 -18.77
N ILE A 5 -29.52 -18.49 -18.18
CA ILE A 5 -28.79 -17.97 -17.05
C ILE A 5 -27.87 -16.85 -17.57
N TRP A 6 -28.15 -15.65 -17.12
CA TRP A 6 -27.31 -14.48 -17.34
C TRP A 6 -25.95 -14.73 -16.69
N GLY A 7 -24.94 -14.95 -17.51
CA GLY A 7 -23.57 -14.99 -17.03
C GLY A 7 -23.18 -13.60 -16.52
N MET A 8 -23.03 -13.45 -15.19
CA MET A 8 -22.35 -12.29 -14.61
C MET A 8 -20.90 -12.34 -15.05
N SER A 9 -20.55 -11.50 -16.01
CA SER A 9 -19.17 -11.26 -16.39
C SER A 9 -18.47 -10.55 -15.23
N VAL A 10 -17.68 -11.28 -14.46
CA VAL A 10 -16.78 -10.69 -13.47
C VAL A 10 -15.64 -10.09 -14.28
N SER A 11 -15.64 -8.78 -14.49
CA SER A 11 -14.49 -8.06 -15.02
C SER A 11 -13.39 -8.10 -13.95
N THR A 12 -12.42 -8.98 -14.12
CA THR A 12 -11.17 -8.95 -13.37
C THR A 12 -10.37 -7.71 -13.80
N VAL A 13 -10.22 -6.75 -12.91
CA VAL A 13 -9.33 -5.61 -13.14
C VAL A 13 -7.91 -6.12 -12.97
N SER A 14 -7.18 -6.27 -14.11
CA SER A 14 -5.77 -6.70 -14.09
C SER A 14 -4.93 -5.74 -13.24
N GLY A 15 -4.09 -6.27 -12.32
CA GLY A 15 -3.21 -5.50 -11.44
C GLY A 15 -3.80 -5.10 -10.08
N MET A 16 -4.93 -5.68 -9.67
CA MET A 16 -5.52 -5.42 -8.36
C MET A 16 -4.85 -6.27 -7.28
N THR A 17 -4.49 -5.65 -6.17
CA THR A 17 -4.01 -6.31 -4.96
C THR A 17 -4.97 -6.02 -3.82
N THR A 18 -5.29 -7.02 -3.01
CA THR A 18 -6.12 -6.90 -1.82
C THR A 18 -5.30 -7.17 -0.56
N PHE A 19 -5.31 -6.23 0.36
CA PHE A 19 -4.75 -6.37 1.70
C PHE A 19 -5.88 -6.76 2.65
N VAL A 20 -5.73 -7.89 3.33
CA VAL A 20 -6.75 -8.49 4.19
C VAL A 20 -6.27 -8.47 5.63
N GLY A 21 -6.88 -7.64 6.46
CA GLY A 21 -6.64 -7.65 7.91
C GLY A 21 -7.56 -8.64 8.62
N GLY A 22 -6.99 -9.62 9.32
CA GLY A 22 -7.77 -10.70 9.91
C GLY A 22 -7.00 -11.61 10.86
N ALA A 23 -7.56 -12.81 11.09
CA ALA A 23 -7.03 -13.80 12.01
C ALA A 23 -5.81 -14.55 11.47
N SER A 24 -5.55 -14.52 10.15
CA SER A 24 -4.45 -15.23 9.49
C SER A 24 -3.86 -14.41 8.34
N GLY A 25 -2.61 -14.69 7.97
CA GLY A 25 -1.88 -14.04 6.89
C GLY A 25 -0.39 -14.24 7.05
N ASP A 26 0.36 -14.00 5.98
CA ASP A 26 1.82 -14.18 5.93
C ASP A 26 2.58 -13.09 6.71
N TRP A 27 1.88 -12.05 7.16
CA TRP A 27 2.44 -10.97 7.93
C TRP A 27 1.77 -10.85 9.29
N ARG A 28 2.55 -10.96 10.36
CA ARG A 28 2.11 -10.68 11.72
C ARG A 28 2.05 -9.16 11.92
N VAL A 29 0.95 -8.66 12.43
CA VAL A 29 0.79 -7.23 12.74
C VAL A 29 1.47 -6.92 14.05
N LEU A 30 2.37 -5.95 14.05
CA LEU A 30 3.07 -5.43 15.23
C LEU A 30 2.29 -4.27 15.84
N SER A 31 1.79 -3.37 14.99
CA SER A 31 0.97 -2.24 15.42
C SER A 31 0.08 -1.73 14.28
N ILE A 32 -1.05 -1.13 14.64
CA ILE A 32 -1.92 -0.32 13.78
C ILE A 32 -2.16 1.00 14.49
N SER A 33 -1.59 2.08 13.97
CA SER A 33 -1.62 3.39 14.61
C SER A 33 -2.30 4.41 13.70
N PRO A 34 -3.37 5.10 14.16
CA PRO A 34 -3.89 6.26 13.44
C PRO A 34 -2.89 7.41 13.58
N VAL A 35 -2.33 7.86 12.45
CA VAL A 35 -1.44 9.02 12.41
C VAL A 35 -2.26 10.30 12.23
N LYS A 36 -3.31 10.21 11.39
CA LYS A 36 -4.25 11.30 11.16
C LYS A 36 -5.64 10.73 10.86
N GLY A 37 -6.66 11.29 11.47
CA GLY A 37 -8.04 10.83 11.31
C GLY A 37 -8.31 9.47 11.95
N GLU A 38 -9.32 8.77 11.44
CA GLU A 38 -9.77 7.48 11.95
C GLU A 38 -8.82 6.33 11.60
N GLY A 39 -8.55 5.44 12.57
CA GLY A 39 -7.73 4.25 12.40
C GLY A 39 -8.45 3.10 11.69
N LEU A 40 -7.83 1.92 11.77
CA LEU A 40 -8.43 0.63 11.39
C LEU A 40 -8.52 -0.27 12.62
N ALA A 41 -9.43 -1.24 12.56
CA ALA A 41 -9.57 -2.24 13.62
C ALA A 41 -8.28 -3.03 13.79
N LEU A 42 -7.91 -3.31 15.05
CA LEU A 42 -6.75 -4.15 15.35
C LEU A 42 -6.99 -5.59 14.88
N VAL A 43 -5.98 -6.15 14.24
CA VAL A 43 -5.95 -7.54 13.76
C VAL A 43 -4.59 -8.15 14.06
N PRO A 44 -4.48 -9.48 14.28
CA PRO A 44 -3.20 -10.14 14.50
C PRO A 44 -2.38 -10.32 13.22
N HIS A 45 -3.01 -10.46 12.06
CA HIS A 45 -2.34 -10.77 10.80
C HIS A 45 -2.86 -9.94 9.63
N LEU A 46 -2.02 -9.87 8.59
CA LEU A 46 -2.35 -9.32 7.28
C LEU A 46 -1.94 -10.34 6.21
N ALA A 47 -2.87 -10.61 5.29
CA ALA A 47 -2.60 -11.35 4.06
C ALA A 47 -2.62 -10.40 2.86
N ILE A 48 -1.81 -10.71 1.84
CA ILE A 48 -1.79 -10.00 0.55
C ILE A 48 -2.24 -10.96 -0.53
N LEU A 49 -3.31 -10.60 -1.23
CA LEU A 49 -3.89 -11.39 -2.31
C LEU A 49 -3.72 -10.62 -3.61
N ASP A 50 -2.95 -11.20 -4.54
CA ASP A 50 -2.82 -10.67 -5.90
C ASP A 50 -3.97 -11.20 -6.80
N GLU A 51 -4.16 -10.59 -7.94
CA GLU A 51 -5.26 -10.63 -8.90
C GLU A 51 -5.97 -11.97 -9.15
N THR A 52 -5.31 -13.09 -8.90
CA THR A 52 -5.86 -14.42 -9.18
C THR A 52 -6.74 -14.97 -8.05
N ALA A 53 -6.73 -14.35 -6.90
CA ALA A 53 -7.59 -14.76 -5.79
C ALA A 53 -9.00 -14.17 -5.96
N ILE A 54 -9.98 -15.03 -6.15
CA ILE A 54 -11.40 -14.65 -6.11
C ILE A 54 -11.69 -14.25 -4.66
N VAL A 55 -11.65 -12.95 -4.39
CA VAL A 55 -12.11 -12.43 -3.10
C VAL A 55 -13.63 -12.30 -3.20
N PRO A 56 -14.39 -13.02 -2.36
CA PRO A 56 -15.84 -12.84 -2.29
C PRO A 56 -16.17 -11.36 -2.05
N ALA A 57 -17.34 -10.92 -2.51
CA ALA A 57 -17.80 -9.55 -2.26
C ALA A 57 -17.75 -9.26 -0.75
N THR A 58 -17.41 -8.03 -0.37
CA THR A 58 -17.09 -7.57 1.00
C THR A 58 -18.10 -8.04 2.06
N ASP A 59 -19.36 -8.13 1.69
CA ASP A 59 -20.46 -8.51 2.59
C ASP A 59 -20.45 -10.01 3.00
N SER A 60 -19.80 -10.86 2.20
CA SER A 60 -19.70 -12.30 2.49
C SER A 60 -18.40 -12.67 3.24
N VAL A 61 -17.40 -11.80 3.26
CA VAL A 61 -16.07 -12.09 3.86
C VAL A 61 -15.99 -11.68 5.33
N THR A 62 -16.71 -10.63 5.72
CA THR A 62 -16.62 -10.07 7.08
C THR A 62 -17.32 -10.89 8.16
N GLY A 63 -18.19 -11.84 7.80
CA GLY A 63 -19.00 -12.59 8.78
C GLY A 63 -18.46 -13.97 9.19
N ALA A 64 -17.68 -14.66 8.34
CA ALA A 64 -17.39 -16.09 8.52
C ALA A 64 -15.92 -16.46 8.70
N SER A 65 -14.96 -15.57 8.40
CA SER A 65 -13.55 -15.94 8.25
C SER A 65 -12.55 -15.20 9.15
N GLY A 66 -13.00 -14.45 10.15
CA GLY A 66 -12.11 -13.65 11.01
C GLY A 66 -11.50 -12.43 10.32
N VAL A 67 -11.98 -12.06 9.14
CA VAL A 67 -11.59 -10.83 8.43
C VAL A 67 -12.26 -9.64 9.09
N ARG A 68 -11.49 -8.58 9.35
CA ARG A 68 -11.98 -7.34 9.98
C ARG A 68 -12.03 -6.17 9.01
N TRP A 69 -11.14 -6.14 8.03
CA TRP A 69 -11.13 -5.11 6.99
C TRP A 69 -10.41 -5.61 5.73
N LEU A 70 -10.77 -5.01 4.61
CA LEU A 70 -10.15 -5.21 3.30
C LEU A 70 -9.77 -3.84 2.75
N LEU A 71 -8.59 -3.75 2.11
CA LEU A 71 -8.16 -2.58 1.35
C LEU A 71 -7.69 -3.05 -0.02
N ARG A 72 -8.27 -2.51 -1.08
CA ARG A 72 -7.94 -2.87 -2.45
C ARG A 72 -7.26 -1.73 -3.17
N GLY A 73 -6.31 -2.06 -4.03
CA GLY A 73 -5.65 -1.07 -4.85
C GLY A 73 -5.11 -1.65 -6.14
N VAL A 74 -5.08 -0.84 -7.17
CA VAL A 74 -4.46 -1.17 -8.45
C VAL A 74 -3.03 -0.65 -8.43
N ARG A 75 -2.06 -1.49 -8.83
CA ARG A 75 -0.65 -1.08 -8.90
C ARG A 75 -0.52 0.22 -9.69
N SER A 76 0.13 1.20 -9.07
CA SER A 76 0.34 2.50 -9.72
C SER A 76 1.31 2.38 -10.89
N TYR A 77 0.84 2.80 -12.05
CA TYR A 77 1.65 3.06 -13.23
C TYR A 77 1.73 4.59 -13.45
N LEU A 78 2.74 5.24 -12.84
CA LEU A 78 3.34 6.48 -13.33
C LEU A 78 2.43 7.72 -13.55
N ARG A 79 1.46 8.01 -12.70
CA ARG A 79 0.63 9.22 -12.88
C ARG A 79 1.38 10.55 -12.71
N TYR A 80 2.50 10.57 -11.96
CA TYR A 80 3.22 11.79 -11.59
C TYR A 80 4.73 11.75 -11.86
N VAL A 81 5.22 10.76 -12.59
CA VAL A 81 6.65 10.49 -12.79
C VAL A 81 7.04 10.74 -14.23
N GLU A 82 8.11 11.50 -14.47
CA GLU A 82 8.70 11.65 -15.80
C GLU A 82 9.46 10.38 -16.21
N ARG A 83 9.65 10.19 -17.52
CA ARG A 83 10.33 8.97 -18.03
C ARG A 83 11.73 8.78 -17.42
N ALA A 84 12.49 9.86 -17.25
CA ALA A 84 13.83 9.82 -16.68
C ALA A 84 13.81 9.49 -15.18
N GLU A 85 12.82 9.96 -14.46
CA GLU A 85 12.59 9.63 -13.04
C GLU A 85 12.19 8.17 -12.88
N LYS A 86 11.30 7.68 -13.78
CA LYS A 86 10.91 6.26 -13.81
C LYS A 86 12.13 5.35 -13.94
N THR A 87 12.99 5.59 -14.93
CA THR A 87 14.16 4.77 -15.17
C THR A 87 15.05 4.72 -13.92
N ARG A 88 15.31 5.87 -13.30
CA ARG A 88 16.10 5.95 -12.06
C ARG A 88 15.44 5.23 -10.89
N LEU A 89 14.11 5.34 -10.74
CA LEU A 89 13.37 4.66 -9.70
C LEU A 89 13.38 3.14 -9.91
N ASP A 90 13.17 2.68 -11.14
CA ASP A 90 13.17 1.24 -11.47
C ASP A 90 14.58 0.63 -11.26
N GLU A 91 15.65 1.36 -11.57
CA GLU A 91 17.03 0.93 -11.36
C GLU A 91 17.45 0.93 -9.87
N ALA A 92 16.94 1.90 -9.09
CA ALA A 92 17.30 2.05 -7.68
C ALA A 92 16.44 1.22 -6.74
N SER A 93 15.21 0.85 -7.14
CA SER A 93 14.25 0.17 -6.27
C SER A 93 14.56 -1.32 -6.16
N PRO A 94 14.86 -1.84 -4.97
CA PRO A 94 15.03 -3.27 -4.79
C PRO A 94 13.67 -3.99 -4.98
N PRO A 95 13.67 -5.27 -5.39
CA PRO A 95 12.45 -6.05 -5.50
C PRO A 95 11.81 -6.27 -4.12
N LEU A 96 10.49 -6.44 -4.12
CA LEU A 96 9.76 -6.98 -2.96
C LEU A 96 10.07 -8.47 -2.80
N GLY A 97 9.84 -9.01 -1.60
CA GLY A 97 10.00 -10.43 -1.31
C GLY A 97 11.44 -10.87 -1.06
N ARG A 98 12.37 -9.94 -0.81
CA ARG A 98 13.75 -10.30 -0.44
C ARG A 98 13.76 -11.09 0.87
N PRO A 99 14.55 -12.17 0.99
CA PRO A 99 14.59 -13.01 2.20
C PRO A 99 14.93 -12.23 3.48
N GLU A 100 15.87 -11.29 3.39
CA GLU A 100 16.32 -10.46 4.51
C GLU A 100 15.30 -9.38 4.91
N ALA A 101 14.36 -9.02 4.02
CA ALA A 101 13.33 -8.02 4.27
C ALA A 101 12.15 -8.64 5.03
N THR A 102 12.36 -8.92 6.31
CA THR A 102 11.36 -9.54 7.19
C THR A 102 10.47 -8.52 7.90
N ARG A 103 10.70 -7.23 7.73
CA ARG A 103 9.85 -6.13 8.20
C ARG A 103 9.10 -5.52 7.04
N ALA A 104 7.87 -5.08 7.31
CA ALA A 104 7.06 -4.39 6.34
C ALA A 104 6.23 -3.27 6.99
N ALA A 105 5.74 -2.37 6.15
CA ALA A 105 4.70 -1.42 6.54
C ALA A 105 3.68 -1.26 5.41
N LEU A 106 2.40 -1.18 5.81
CA LEU A 106 1.32 -0.70 4.94
C LEU A 106 0.86 0.65 5.46
N ILE A 107 0.97 1.68 4.63
CA ILE A 107 0.57 3.05 4.97
C ILE A 107 -0.54 3.50 4.01
N PRO A 108 -1.83 3.26 4.38
CA PRO A 108 -2.97 3.82 3.68
C PRO A 108 -3.10 5.31 3.96
N ILE A 109 -3.32 6.13 2.92
CA ILE A 109 -3.59 7.56 3.06
C ILE A 109 -4.81 8.00 2.24
N ARG A 110 -5.53 8.99 2.77
CA ARG A 110 -6.57 9.73 2.05
C ARG A 110 -6.20 11.19 2.01
N LYS A 111 -6.23 11.77 0.83
CA LYS A 111 -6.03 13.20 0.60
C LYS A 111 -7.34 13.96 0.79
N SER A 112 -7.24 15.22 1.19
CA SER A 112 -8.36 16.12 1.31
C SER A 112 -9.00 16.46 -0.04
N ALA A 113 -10.24 16.94 -0.03
CA ALA A 113 -10.90 17.45 -1.23
C ALA A 113 -10.05 18.55 -1.90
N ALA A 114 -9.43 19.43 -1.13
CA ALA A 114 -8.56 20.49 -1.65
C ALA A 114 -7.40 19.97 -2.50
N TRP A 115 -6.86 18.78 -2.23
CA TRP A 115 -5.87 18.15 -3.09
C TRP A 115 -6.45 17.77 -4.45
N TRP A 116 -7.66 17.25 -4.46
CA TRP A 116 -8.28 16.71 -5.67
C TRP A 116 -8.86 17.84 -6.55
N ASP A 117 -9.17 18.98 -5.97
CA ASP A 117 -9.61 20.18 -6.68
C ASP A 117 -8.46 20.89 -7.42
N LEU A 118 -7.20 20.62 -7.05
CA LEU A 118 -6.04 21.15 -7.75
C LEU A 118 -5.90 20.55 -9.15
N PRO A 119 -5.51 21.35 -10.16
CA PRO A 119 -5.03 20.85 -11.44
C PRO A 119 -3.84 19.87 -11.29
N GLN A 120 -3.64 19.03 -12.30
CA GLN A 120 -2.61 17.98 -12.22
C GLN A 120 -1.18 18.54 -12.14
N ASP A 121 -0.90 19.64 -12.83
CA ASP A 121 0.39 20.32 -12.81
C ASP A 121 0.68 20.94 -11.44
N GLU A 122 -0.32 21.52 -10.78
CA GLU A 122 -0.19 22.05 -9.42
C GLU A 122 0.08 20.93 -8.41
N ARG A 123 -0.64 19.80 -8.51
CA ARG A 123 -0.34 18.62 -7.68
C ARG A 123 1.08 18.11 -7.87
N ARG A 124 1.57 18.06 -9.14
CA ARG A 124 2.95 17.68 -9.40
C ARG A 124 3.94 18.70 -8.82
N ALA A 125 3.66 20.00 -8.93
CA ALA A 125 4.51 21.04 -8.36
C ALA A 125 4.64 20.91 -6.83
N ILE A 126 3.54 20.59 -6.13
CA ILE A 126 3.58 20.31 -4.69
C ILE A 126 4.39 19.05 -4.40
N PHE A 127 4.11 17.98 -5.14
CA PHE A 127 4.70 16.66 -4.93
C PHE A 127 6.22 16.64 -5.16
N GLU A 128 6.70 17.22 -6.25
CA GLU A 128 8.11 17.13 -6.61
C GLU A 128 8.86 18.47 -6.51
N THR A 129 8.33 19.58 -7.08
CA THR A 129 9.06 20.83 -7.11
C THR A 129 9.24 21.45 -5.72
N ARG A 130 8.25 21.31 -4.84
CA ARG A 130 8.29 21.84 -3.46
C ARG A 130 8.70 20.80 -2.44
N SER A 131 8.20 19.57 -2.57
CA SER A 131 8.40 18.52 -1.57
C SER A 131 9.61 17.62 -1.86
N HIS A 132 10.16 17.66 -3.08
CA HIS A 132 11.26 16.79 -3.53
C HIS A 132 11.05 15.32 -3.20
N HIS A 133 9.77 14.89 -3.22
CA HIS A 133 9.34 13.57 -2.72
C HIS A 133 10.12 12.44 -3.37
N ILE A 134 10.29 12.47 -4.71
CA ILE A 134 11.05 11.44 -5.45
C ILE A 134 12.54 11.59 -5.13
N ALA A 135 13.09 12.80 -5.29
CA ALA A 135 14.52 13.05 -5.13
C ALA A 135 15.03 12.67 -3.73
N ASP A 136 14.31 13.09 -2.68
CA ASP A 136 14.69 12.79 -1.29
C ASP A 136 14.45 11.35 -0.88
N SER A 137 13.50 10.64 -1.53
CA SER A 137 13.26 9.22 -1.29
C SER A 137 14.34 8.32 -1.89
N MET A 138 15.05 8.76 -2.94
CA MET A 138 16.03 7.95 -3.66
C MET A 138 17.16 7.40 -2.77
N LYS A 139 17.59 8.14 -1.74
CA LYS A 139 18.66 7.72 -0.82
C LYS A 139 18.29 6.50 0.03
N TYR A 140 16.99 6.23 0.20
CA TYR A 140 16.47 5.09 0.99
C TYR A 140 16.19 3.86 0.14
N MET A 141 16.08 4.01 -1.21
CA MET A 141 15.68 2.95 -2.12
C MET A 141 16.55 1.68 -2.06
N PRO A 142 17.89 1.75 -1.88
CA PRO A 142 18.70 0.53 -1.78
C PRO A 142 18.31 -0.38 -0.60
N ALA A 143 17.84 0.20 0.50
CA ALA A 143 17.46 -0.51 1.72
C ALA A 143 15.97 -0.85 1.78
N VAL A 144 15.10 0.07 1.30
CA VAL A 144 13.66 0.01 1.44
C VAL A 144 13.00 -0.24 0.08
N ALA A 145 12.43 -1.44 -0.10
CA ALA A 145 11.57 -1.73 -1.25
C ALA A 145 10.20 -1.10 -1.05
N ARG A 146 9.60 -0.63 -2.15
CA ARG A 146 8.32 0.07 -2.07
C ARG A 146 7.41 -0.27 -3.25
N ARG A 147 6.10 -0.31 -3.00
CA ARG A 147 5.07 -0.40 -4.05
C ARG A 147 3.87 0.47 -3.68
N LEU A 148 3.44 1.29 -4.64
CA LEU A 148 2.27 2.17 -4.49
C LEU A 148 1.08 1.58 -5.24
N TYR A 149 -0.09 1.64 -4.59
CA TYR A 149 -1.37 1.26 -5.17
C TYR A 149 -2.34 2.43 -5.12
N HIS A 150 -3.11 2.61 -6.20
CA HIS A 150 -4.23 3.54 -6.26
C HIS A 150 -5.52 2.83 -5.86
N ALA A 151 -6.26 3.42 -4.95
CA ALA A 151 -7.47 2.85 -4.38
C ALA A 151 -8.70 3.76 -4.55
N ARG A 152 -8.51 5.07 -4.77
CA ARG A 152 -9.58 6.06 -4.89
C ARG A 152 -10.64 5.69 -5.91
N ASP A 153 -10.24 5.34 -7.13
CA ASP A 153 -11.15 5.05 -8.24
C ASP A 153 -11.90 3.70 -8.05
N LEU A 154 -11.54 2.94 -7.03
CA LEU A 154 -12.22 1.72 -6.61
C LEU A 154 -13.30 1.98 -5.53
N GLY A 155 -13.48 3.23 -5.08
CA GLY A 155 -14.40 3.57 -4.00
C GLY A 155 -13.92 3.12 -2.61
N GLU A 156 -12.62 2.87 -2.45
CA GLU A 156 -12.02 2.47 -1.17
C GLU A 156 -11.93 3.65 -0.18
N PRO A 157 -11.83 3.38 1.14
CA PRO A 157 -11.79 4.42 2.16
C PRO A 157 -10.49 5.24 2.18
N PHE A 158 -9.49 4.85 1.38
CA PHE A 158 -8.22 5.52 1.18
C PHE A 158 -7.96 5.75 -0.31
N ASP A 159 -7.17 6.76 -0.65
CA ASP A 159 -6.82 7.07 -2.04
C ASP A 159 -5.60 6.29 -2.52
N PHE A 160 -4.65 6.04 -1.60
CA PHE A 160 -3.38 5.37 -1.86
C PHE A 160 -3.06 4.37 -0.76
N LEU A 161 -2.46 3.25 -1.17
CA LEU A 161 -1.91 2.26 -0.26
C LEU A 161 -0.44 2.10 -0.63
N THR A 162 0.47 2.43 0.30
CA THR A 162 1.90 2.24 0.08
C THR A 162 2.38 1.06 0.89
N TRP A 163 2.92 0.06 0.20
CA TRP A 163 3.57 -1.10 0.78
C TRP A 163 5.08 -0.91 0.79
N PHE A 164 5.70 -1.18 1.92
CA PHE A 164 7.15 -1.14 2.12
C PHE A 164 7.66 -2.45 2.67
N GLU A 165 8.87 -2.88 2.23
CA GLU A 165 9.60 -4.00 2.83
C GLU A 165 11.05 -3.59 3.07
N TYR A 166 11.59 -3.96 4.23
CA TYR A 166 12.95 -3.66 4.63
C TYR A 166 13.51 -4.71 5.59
N ALA A 167 14.84 -4.79 5.68
CA ALA A 167 15.48 -5.66 6.65
C ALA A 167 15.41 -5.03 8.05
N PRO A 168 15.38 -5.82 9.15
CA PRO A 168 15.38 -5.28 10.51
C PRO A 168 16.51 -4.28 10.81
N LYS A 169 17.69 -4.49 10.21
CA LYS A 169 18.85 -3.58 10.34
C LYS A 169 18.62 -2.20 9.71
N ASP A 170 17.68 -2.10 8.79
CA ASP A 170 17.36 -0.87 8.05
C ASP A 170 16.13 -0.15 8.63
N ALA A 171 15.66 -0.56 9.84
CA ALA A 171 14.48 0.01 10.47
C ALA A 171 14.62 1.52 10.72
N ASP A 172 15.77 1.99 11.18
CA ASP A 172 16.02 3.41 11.42
C ASP A 172 15.96 4.23 10.11
N LEU A 173 16.48 3.68 9.00
CA LEU A 173 16.38 4.30 7.69
C LEU A 173 14.92 4.40 7.23
N PHE A 174 14.12 3.38 7.50
CA PHE A 174 12.70 3.42 7.19
C PHE A 174 11.95 4.47 8.03
N GLU A 175 12.26 4.59 9.32
CA GLU A 175 11.68 5.64 10.17
C GLU A 175 12.07 7.05 9.69
N ASP A 176 13.31 7.24 9.25
CA ASP A 176 13.77 8.50 8.70
C ASP A 176 13.05 8.84 7.38
N LEU A 177 12.85 7.85 6.50
CA LEU A 177 12.05 8.01 5.28
C LEU A 177 10.63 8.48 5.60
N VAL A 178 9.95 7.78 6.50
CA VAL A 178 8.55 8.11 6.88
C VAL A 178 8.47 9.50 7.50
N ARG A 179 9.42 9.85 8.38
CA ARG A 179 9.48 11.19 9.01
C ARG A 179 9.68 12.29 7.97
N MET A 180 10.60 12.06 7.02
CA MET A 180 10.86 13.00 5.92
C MET A 180 9.60 13.21 5.06
N LEU A 181 8.93 12.14 4.64
CA LEU A 181 7.70 12.22 3.86
C LEU A 181 6.60 12.99 4.58
N ARG A 182 6.41 12.75 5.88
CA ARG A 182 5.41 13.42 6.72
C ARG A 182 5.71 14.90 6.96
N SER A 183 6.94 15.36 6.70
CA SER A 183 7.34 16.77 6.84
C SER A 183 7.18 17.59 5.56
N THR A 184 6.75 16.98 4.45
CA THR A 184 6.60 17.65 3.15
C THR A 184 5.32 18.49 3.07
N ASP A 185 5.30 19.48 2.16
CA ASP A 185 4.11 20.28 1.86
C ASP A 185 2.94 19.42 1.38
N GLU A 186 3.25 18.33 0.65
CA GLU A 186 2.26 17.37 0.20
C GLU A 186 1.47 16.76 1.36
N TRP A 187 2.11 16.52 2.52
CA TRP A 187 1.47 15.89 3.67
C TRP A 187 0.43 16.78 4.35
N THR A 188 0.47 18.08 4.12
CA THR A 188 -0.58 19.03 4.61
C THR A 188 -1.96 18.70 4.03
N PHE A 189 -2.00 18.08 2.84
CA PHE A 189 -3.23 17.64 2.17
C PHE A 189 -3.68 16.23 2.59
N VAL A 190 -2.96 15.52 3.43
CA VAL A 190 -3.42 14.23 3.98
C VAL A 190 -4.46 14.52 5.07
N GLU A 191 -5.64 13.92 4.99
CA GLU A 191 -6.69 14.02 6.02
C GLU A 191 -6.87 12.74 6.82
N ARG A 192 -6.45 11.59 6.27
CA ARG A 192 -6.44 10.31 6.98
C ARG A 192 -5.18 9.53 6.63
N GLU A 193 -4.53 9.01 7.66
CA GLU A 193 -3.35 8.15 7.55
C GLU A 193 -3.36 7.11 8.65
N VAL A 194 -3.11 5.85 8.28
CA VAL A 194 -2.87 4.77 9.22
C VAL A 194 -1.48 4.18 8.96
N ASP A 195 -0.75 3.92 10.03
CA ASP A 195 0.58 3.29 9.98
C ASP A 195 0.45 1.86 10.52
N ILE A 196 0.60 0.86 9.64
CA ILE A 196 0.51 -0.56 9.98
C ILE A 196 1.91 -1.14 9.87
N ARG A 197 2.47 -1.58 11.00
CA ARG A 197 3.80 -2.21 11.08
C ARG A 197 3.67 -3.71 11.16
N LEU A 198 4.53 -4.39 10.44
CA LEU A 198 4.40 -5.81 10.16
C LEU A 198 5.75 -6.52 10.25
N GLU A 199 5.67 -7.80 10.57
CA GLU A 199 6.78 -8.72 10.51
C GLU A 199 6.33 -9.99 9.79
N ARG A 200 7.20 -10.56 8.96
CA ARG A 200 6.91 -11.80 8.26
C ARG A 200 6.62 -12.91 9.26
N ALA A 201 5.50 -13.59 9.09
CA ALA A 201 5.13 -14.71 9.97
C ALA A 201 6.07 -15.90 9.74
N GLU A 202 6.40 -16.62 10.81
CA GLU A 202 7.18 -17.87 10.72
C GLU A 202 6.42 -18.90 9.89
N GLY A 203 7.11 -19.54 8.94
CA GLY A 203 6.50 -20.55 8.06
C GLY A 203 5.80 -20.01 6.81
N GLY A 204 5.86 -18.71 6.53
CA GLY A 204 5.40 -18.13 5.26
C GLY A 204 6.25 -18.62 4.07
N PRO A 205 5.75 -18.50 2.82
CA PRO A 205 6.35 -19.10 1.62
C PRO A 205 7.79 -18.67 1.32
N PHE A 206 8.32 -17.70 2.04
CA PHE A 206 9.71 -17.24 1.97
C PHE A 206 10.45 -17.34 3.31
N ALA A 207 9.94 -18.16 4.27
CA ALA A 207 10.70 -18.46 5.46
C ALA A 207 11.97 -19.24 5.04
N PRO A 208 13.20 -18.88 5.51
CA PRO A 208 14.37 -19.66 5.25
C PRO A 208 14.15 -21.05 5.85
N THR A 209 14.26 -22.11 5.03
CA THR A 209 14.32 -23.49 5.52
C THR A 209 15.59 -23.62 6.34
N SER A 210 15.44 -23.84 7.65
CA SER A 210 16.52 -24.17 8.58
C SER A 210 17.24 -25.47 8.22
#